data_505367f66997935834786e2ee457c7c0
#
_entry.id   505367f66997935834786e2ee457c7c0
#
_cell.length_a   1.000
_cell.length_b   1.000
_cell.length_c   1.000
_cell.angle_alpha   90.00
_cell.angle_beta   90.00
_cell.angle_gamma   90.00
#
_symmetry.space_group_name_H-M   'P 1'
#
loop_
_entity.id
_entity.type
_entity.pdbx_description
1 polymer ?
#
loop_
_entity_poly.entity_id
_entity_poly.type
_entity_poly.pdbx_seq_one_letter_code
_entity_poly.pdbx_strand_id
1 'polypeptide(L)'
;MTAFDEATAVSPDGEGWYDVRLDERFAIFLPDQVTAAVNGGVLMATVLRAVLDTSPHPHPVATSAHFLRVARLEPARVQVDWLKQGGTAATARATLIQDDRPVLETTITTGSLGQPGDGGLSWTGKPPPLPPIEQCAGFVMRAESAAFAGYAGQVDLRLDPATTGWLHGEPAGLPEMRGYFSLREDRDPDAYLLALAVDALPPVVLGLGPFGWSPTVELTWHMRAVPAAGPLRIATRGRHVSGGWFDEEAEVWDSADRLVAQSRQIARVGRGA
;
A
#
# COMPACT_ATOMS: atom_id res chain seq x y z
N MET A 1 -6.53 7.08 -18.69
CA MET A 1 -6.88 6.84 -17.27
C MET A 1 -6.85 5.34 -17.10
N THR A 2 -6.07 4.83 -16.15
CA THR A 2 -5.90 3.40 -15.90
C THR A 2 -6.99 2.87 -14.97
N ALA A 3 -7.13 1.54 -14.87
CA ALA A 3 -8.06 0.93 -13.91
C ALA A 3 -7.79 1.37 -12.47
N PHE A 4 -6.51 1.58 -12.10
CA PHE A 4 -6.14 2.10 -10.77
C PHE A 4 -6.61 3.55 -10.56
N ASP A 5 -6.47 4.41 -11.59
CA ASP A 5 -6.94 5.79 -11.48
C ASP A 5 -8.45 5.88 -11.34
N GLU A 6 -9.18 5.02 -12.06
CA GLU A 6 -10.64 4.90 -11.93
C GLU A 6 -11.07 4.38 -10.58
N ALA A 7 -10.41 3.32 -10.09
CA ALA A 7 -10.74 2.66 -8.83
C ALA A 7 -10.45 3.52 -7.60
N THR A 8 -9.53 4.48 -7.72
CA THR A 8 -9.17 5.41 -6.64
C THR A 8 -9.78 6.80 -6.82
N ALA A 9 -10.59 7.01 -7.88
CA ALA A 9 -11.21 8.30 -8.14
C ALA A 9 -12.18 8.71 -7.02
N VAL A 10 -12.21 10.02 -6.76
CA VAL A 10 -13.12 10.63 -5.79
C VAL A 10 -13.89 11.76 -6.46
N SER A 11 -15.12 12.00 -6.06
CA SER A 11 -15.97 13.07 -6.58
C SER A 11 -16.35 14.02 -5.45
N PRO A 12 -15.95 15.32 -5.52
CA PRO A 12 -16.30 16.30 -4.48
C PRO A 12 -17.83 16.41 -4.30
N ASP A 13 -18.28 16.39 -3.03
CA ASP A 13 -19.67 16.56 -2.62
C ASP A 13 -19.85 17.75 -1.63
N GLY A 14 -18.97 18.77 -1.75
CA GLY A 14 -18.98 19.98 -0.93
C GLY A 14 -18.40 19.80 0.47
N GLU A 15 -17.98 20.91 1.08
CA GLU A 15 -17.53 21.01 2.49
C GLU A 15 -16.53 19.94 2.97
N GLY A 16 -15.57 19.54 2.11
CA GLY A 16 -14.57 18.50 2.45
C GLY A 16 -15.07 17.06 2.35
N TRP A 17 -16.26 16.84 1.79
CA TRP A 17 -16.80 15.53 1.49
C TRP A 17 -16.51 15.11 0.05
N TYR A 18 -16.30 13.81 -0.12
CA TYR A 18 -16.09 13.16 -1.41
C TYR A 18 -16.84 11.85 -1.50
N ASP A 19 -17.59 11.66 -2.57
CA ASP A 19 -18.18 10.37 -2.89
C ASP A 19 -17.13 9.44 -3.50
N VAL A 20 -17.18 8.16 -3.09
CA VAL A 20 -16.24 7.12 -3.49
C VAL A 20 -17.00 5.89 -3.94
N ARG A 21 -16.57 5.28 -5.03
CA ARG A 21 -17.00 3.96 -5.46
C ARG A 21 -15.85 2.98 -5.35
N LEU A 22 -15.95 2.05 -4.41
CA LEU A 22 -14.96 1.00 -4.27
C LEU A 22 -15.12 -0.04 -5.39
N ASP A 23 -14.01 -0.37 -6.06
CA ASP A 23 -13.99 -1.10 -7.32
C ASP A 23 -13.59 -2.58 -7.10
N GLU A 24 -14.40 -3.50 -7.63
CA GLU A 24 -14.16 -4.95 -7.53
C GLU A 24 -12.85 -5.39 -8.19
N ARG A 25 -12.33 -4.64 -9.17
CA ARG A 25 -11.05 -4.91 -9.80
C ARG A 25 -9.87 -4.90 -8.83
N PHE A 26 -10.02 -4.25 -7.69
CA PHE A 26 -9.01 -4.20 -6.62
C PHE A 26 -9.47 -4.88 -5.33
N ALA A 27 -10.46 -5.76 -5.44
CA ALA A 27 -10.91 -6.56 -4.32
C ALA A 27 -9.96 -7.72 -4.05
N ILE A 28 -9.87 -8.07 -2.77
CA ILE A 28 -9.31 -9.31 -2.26
C ILE A 28 -10.44 -10.10 -1.61
N PHE A 29 -10.39 -11.43 -1.68
CA PHE A 29 -11.39 -12.27 -1.02
C PHE A 29 -10.84 -12.73 0.34
N LEU A 30 -11.68 -12.62 1.36
CA LEU A 30 -11.35 -13.10 2.70
C LEU A 30 -11.40 -14.65 2.73
N PRO A 31 -10.90 -15.28 3.82
CA PRO A 31 -10.83 -16.75 3.92
C PRO A 31 -12.17 -17.48 3.76
N ASP A 32 -13.29 -16.80 3.99
CA ASP A 32 -14.63 -17.34 3.75
C ASP A 32 -14.98 -17.45 2.25
N GLN A 33 -14.14 -16.89 1.37
CA GLN A 33 -14.30 -16.82 -0.10
C GLN A 33 -15.62 -16.18 -0.57
N VAL A 34 -16.36 -15.57 0.32
CA VAL A 34 -17.65 -14.91 0.05
C VAL A 34 -17.52 -13.40 0.26
N THR A 35 -16.81 -13.00 1.30
CA THR A 35 -16.61 -11.58 1.62
C THR A 35 -15.49 -11.01 0.79
N ALA A 36 -15.83 -10.10 -0.11
CA ALA A 36 -14.87 -9.30 -0.84
C ALA A 36 -14.52 -8.03 -0.05
N ALA A 37 -13.24 -7.74 0.07
CA ALA A 37 -12.72 -6.52 0.69
C ALA A 37 -11.84 -5.77 -0.31
N VAL A 38 -11.80 -4.46 -0.23
CA VAL A 38 -10.86 -3.68 -1.02
C VAL A 38 -9.48 -3.70 -0.36
N ASN A 39 -8.40 -3.83 -1.15
CA ASN A 39 -7.02 -3.81 -0.66
C ASN A 39 -6.73 -2.50 0.11
N GLY A 40 -6.01 -2.61 1.23
CA GLY A 40 -5.72 -1.48 2.12
C GLY A 40 -4.94 -0.34 1.46
N GLY A 41 -3.98 -0.67 0.60
CA GLY A 41 -3.21 0.32 -0.16
C GLY A 41 -4.07 1.10 -1.16
N VAL A 42 -5.08 0.45 -1.75
CA VAL A 42 -6.06 1.13 -2.63
C VAL A 42 -6.93 2.09 -1.82
N LEU A 43 -7.36 1.69 -0.62
CA LEU A 43 -8.12 2.58 0.28
C LEU A 43 -7.29 3.80 0.68
N MET A 44 -6.01 3.60 1.01
CA MET A 44 -5.08 4.71 1.32
C MET A 44 -4.92 5.64 0.11
N ALA A 45 -4.75 5.10 -1.10
CA ALA A 45 -4.64 5.90 -2.32
C ALA A 45 -5.92 6.71 -2.60
N THR A 46 -7.10 6.12 -2.35
CA THR A 46 -8.40 6.80 -2.49
C THR A 46 -8.53 7.99 -1.54
N VAL A 47 -8.25 7.77 -0.25
CA VAL A 47 -8.28 8.84 0.75
C VAL A 47 -7.24 9.93 0.43
N LEU A 48 -6.07 9.52 -0.04
CA LEU A 48 -5.01 10.45 -0.45
C LEU A 48 -5.46 11.35 -1.62
N ARG A 49 -6.24 10.83 -2.59
CA ARG A 49 -6.79 11.69 -3.66
C ARG A 49 -7.69 12.79 -3.10
N ALA A 50 -8.57 12.46 -2.16
CA ALA A 50 -9.43 13.45 -1.53
C ALA A 50 -8.63 14.55 -0.80
N VAL A 51 -7.56 14.15 -0.07
CA VAL A 51 -6.71 15.11 0.63
C VAL A 51 -5.92 15.98 -0.33
N LEU A 52 -5.32 15.39 -1.37
CA LEU A 52 -4.48 16.14 -2.31
C LEU A 52 -5.30 17.06 -3.24
N ASP A 53 -6.59 16.81 -3.43
CA ASP A 53 -7.48 17.66 -4.21
C ASP A 53 -7.54 19.11 -3.68
N THR A 54 -7.52 19.28 -2.36
CA THR A 54 -7.56 20.59 -1.69
C THR A 54 -6.28 20.94 -0.93
N SER A 55 -5.23 20.15 -1.07
CA SER A 55 -3.96 20.36 -0.35
C SER A 55 -3.19 21.56 -0.92
N PRO A 56 -2.64 22.44 -0.05
CA PRO A 56 -1.72 23.49 -0.49
C PRO A 56 -0.34 22.95 -0.90
N HIS A 57 -0.06 21.67 -0.67
CA HIS A 57 1.23 21.04 -0.97
C HIS A 57 1.04 19.74 -1.78
N PRO A 58 1.95 19.42 -2.71
CA PRO A 58 1.74 18.34 -3.68
C PRO A 58 2.05 16.93 -3.16
N HIS A 59 2.79 16.77 -2.06
CA HIS A 59 3.28 15.46 -1.66
C HIS A 59 2.84 15.04 -0.26
N PRO A 60 2.36 13.79 -0.06
CA PRO A 60 2.00 13.25 1.25
C PRO A 60 3.28 12.76 1.98
N VAL A 61 3.97 13.70 2.65
CA VAL A 61 5.27 13.40 3.27
C VAL A 61 5.18 12.43 4.45
N ALA A 62 4.02 12.36 5.12
CA ALA A 62 3.75 11.37 6.17
C ALA A 62 2.26 11.04 6.22
N THR A 63 1.95 9.75 6.33
CA THR A 63 0.58 9.25 6.47
C THR A 63 0.55 8.17 7.55
N SER A 64 -0.38 8.29 8.51
CA SER A 64 -0.74 7.22 9.44
C SER A 64 -2.17 6.78 9.14
N ALA A 65 -2.39 5.48 9.03
CA ALA A 65 -3.65 4.88 8.62
C ALA A 65 -4.06 3.78 9.60
N HIS A 66 -5.28 3.87 10.14
CA HIS A 66 -5.88 2.86 11.02
C HIS A 66 -7.02 2.16 10.29
N PHE A 67 -6.88 0.86 10.06
CA PHE A 67 -7.89 0.03 9.42
C PHE A 67 -8.88 -0.47 10.46
N LEU A 68 -10.01 0.19 10.56
CA LEU A 68 -10.99 -0.02 11.63
C LEU A 68 -12.00 -1.12 11.31
N ARG A 69 -12.30 -1.30 10.02
CA ARG A 69 -13.25 -2.29 9.50
C ARG A 69 -12.86 -2.74 8.11
N VAL A 70 -13.36 -3.89 7.71
CA VAL A 70 -13.25 -4.36 6.32
C VAL A 70 -14.07 -3.44 5.42
N ALA A 71 -13.44 -2.86 4.41
CA ALA A 71 -14.11 -2.07 3.38
C ALA A 71 -14.79 -3.01 2.38
N ARG A 72 -16.11 -2.89 2.22
CA ARG A 72 -16.92 -3.70 1.31
C ARG A 72 -17.04 -3.02 -0.06
N LEU A 73 -17.42 -3.79 -1.08
CA LEU A 73 -17.72 -3.28 -2.42
C LEU A 73 -19.07 -2.54 -2.46
N GLU A 74 -19.18 -1.49 -1.67
CA GLU A 74 -20.36 -0.67 -1.50
C GLU A 74 -19.97 0.82 -1.60
N PRO A 75 -20.94 1.72 -1.82
CA PRO A 75 -20.67 3.15 -1.77
C PRO A 75 -20.00 3.56 -0.48
N ALA A 76 -19.07 4.49 -0.57
CA ALA A 76 -18.34 5.04 0.56
C ALA A 76 -18.22 6.56 0.40
N ARG A 77 -17.86 7.25 1.46
CA ARG A 77 -17.56 8.68 1.44
C ARG A 77 -16.24 8.94 2.16
N VAL A 78 -15.50 9.91 1.72
CA VAL A 78 -14.32 10.42 2.43
C VAL A 78 -14.66 11.81 2.96
N GLN A 79 -14.40 12.01 4.25
CA GLN A 79 -14.41 13.33 4.88
C GLN A 79 -12.97 13.79 5.10
N VAL A 80 -12.66 15.02 4.72
CA VAL A 80 -11.35 15.65 4.90
C VAL A 80 -11.49 16.87 5.81
N ASP A 81 -10.80 16.83 6.97
CA ASP A 81 -10.74 17.89 7.94
C ASP A 81 -9.31 18.44 8.04
N TRP A 82 -9.08 19.68 7.64
CA TRP A 82 -7.77 20.33 7.79
C TRP A 82 -7.50 20.70 9.25
N LEU A 83 -6.53 20.04 9.87
CA LEU A 83 -6.09 20.33 11.24
C LEU A 83 -5.15 21.53 11.28
N LYS A 84 -4.33 21.69 10.24
CA LYS A 84 -3.40 22.80 10.06
C LYS A 84 -3.09 23.00 8.58
N GLN A 85 -3.06 24.25 8.15
CA GLN A 85 -2.55 24.64 6.84
C GLN A 85 -1.43 25.66 7.05
N GLY A 86 -0.20 25.29 6.71
CA GLY A 86 1.00 26.12 6.87
C GLY A 86 1.81 26.19 5.59
N GLY A 87 2.73 27.14 5.50
CA GLY A 87 3.54 27.36 4.28
C GLY A 87 4.55 26.23 3.99
N THR A 88 5.01 25.50 5.00
CA THR A 88 5.97 24.38 4.82
C THR A 88 5.28 23.03 4.81
N ALA A 89 4.24 22.87 5.60
CA ALA A 89 3.47 21.64 5.70
C ALA A 89 2.03 21.93 6.12
N ALA A 90 1.11 21.09 5.67
CA ALA A 90 -0.28 21.07 6.09
C ALA A 90 -0.65 19.67 6.56
N THR A 91 -1.56 19.57 7.53
CA THR A 91 -2.00 18.28 8.08
C THR A 91 -3.50 18.19 8.06
N ALA A 92 -4.02 17.13 7.48
CA ALA A 92 -5.44 16.79 7.45
C ALA A 92 -5.69 15.48 8.18
N ARG A 93 -6.86 15.36 8.80
CA ARG A 93 -7.49 14.10 9.12
C ARG A 93 -8.42 13.76 7.97
N ALA A 94 -8.39 12.50 7.52
CA ALA A 94 -9.33 12.05 6.50
C ALA A 94 -9.86 10.67 6.86
N THR A 95 -11.19 10.52 6.78
CA THR A 95 -11.91 9.33 7.22
C THR A 95 -12.70 8.77 6.05
N LEU A 96 -12.48 7.50 5.71
CA LEU A 96 -13.34 6.74 4.81
C LEU A 96 -14.49 6.12 5.61
N ILE A 97 -15.71 6.34 5.16
CA ILE A 97 -16.93 5.99 5.89
C ILE A 97 -17.84 5.13 4.99
N GLN A 98 -18.37 4.05 5.54
CA GLN A 98 -19.44 3.23 4.96
C GLN A 98 -20.55 3.02 6.03
N ASP A 99 -21.82 3.10 5.68
CA ASP A 99 -22.96 2.93 6.60
C ASP A 99 -22.79 3.77 7.88
N ASP A 100 -22.42 5.04 7.74
CA ASP A 100 -22.17 5.98 8.85
C ASP A 100 -21.09 5.49 9.86
N ARG A 101 -20.24 4.56 9.45
CA ARG A 101 -19.16 4.02 10.29
C ARG A 101 -17.78 4.25 9.65
N PRO A 102 -16.80 4.71 10.41
CA PRO A 102 -15.44 4.81 9.88
C PRO A 102 -14.88 3.42 9.57
N VAL A 103 -14.34 3.28 8.37
CA VAL A 103 -13.67 2.08 7.86
C VAL A 103 -12.16 2.25 7.91
N LEU A 104 -11.68 3.41 7.46
CA LEU A 104 -10.29 3.82 7.51
C LEU A 104 -10.20 5.23 8.08
N GLU A 105 -9.36 5.40 9.08
CA GLU A 105 -9.02 6.72 9.66
C GLU A 105 -7.58 7.04 9.33
N THR A 106 -7.31 8.25 8.82
CA THR A 106 -5.96 8.67 8.46
C THR A 106 -5.60 10.05 8.99
N THR A 107 -4.32 10.24 9.29
CA THR A 107 -3.72 11.56 9.43
C THR A 107 -2.64 11.73 8.38
N ILE A 108 -2.80 12.71 7.49
CA ILE A 108 -1.93 12.94 6.35
C ILE A 108 -1.29 14.31 6.47
N THR A 109 0.04 14.34 6.51
CA THR A 109 0.82 15.58 6.42
C THR A 109 1.33 15.73 5.00
N THR A 110 0.99 16.85 4.38
CA THR A 110 1.47 17.21 3.05
C THR A 110 2.59 18.25 3.11
N GLY A 111 3.48 18.20 2.15
CA GLY A 111 4.64 19.09 2.03
C GLY A 111 5.17 19.11 0.59
N SER A 112 6.27 19.81 0.37
CA SER A 112 6.97 19.82 -0.91
C SER A 112 8.29 19.07 -0.77
N LEU A 113 8.43 17.96 -1.49
CA LEU A 113 9.71 17.24 -1.60
C LEU A 113 10.56 17.91 -2.67
N GLY A 114 11.83 18.20 -2.35
CA GLY A 114 12.80 18.74 -3.30
C GLY A 114 13.13 17.73 -4.41
N GLN A 115 13.68 18.27 -5.48
CA GLN A 115 14.19 17.46 -6.60
C GLN A 115 15.67 17.09 -6.36
N PRO A 116 16.15 15.97 -6.93
CA PRO A 116 17.57 15.70 -6.95
C PRO A 116 18.35 16.87 -7.56
N GLY A 117 19.30 17.43 -6.81
CA GLY A 117 20.09 18.57 -7.29
C GLY A 117 19.65 19.96 -6.80
N ASP A 118 18.56 20.09 -6.06
CA ASP A 118 18.09 21.38 -5.51
C ASP A 118 19.05 22.00 -4.47
N GLY A 119 20.13 21.30 -4.13
CA GLY A 119 21.11 21.70 -3.12
C GLY A 119 20.67 21.29 -1.70
N GLY A 120 21.60 21.45 -0.75
CA GLY A 120 21.39 21.08 0.65
C GLY A 120 21.95 19.71 1.01
N LEU A 121 21.74 19.33 2.28
CA LEU A 121 22.19 18.04 2.81
C LEU A 121 21.32 16.91 2.24
N SER A 122 21.93 15.96 1.56
CA SER A 122 21.25 14.77 1.01
C SER A 122 22.05 13.52 1.34
N TRP A 123 21.37 12.50 1.83
CA TRP A 123 21.93 11.17 2.03
C TRP A 123 20.81 10.13 1.88
N THR A 124 21.13 9.03 1.23
CA THR A 124 20.25 7.85 1.15
C THR A 124 21.10 6.59 1.25
N GLY A 125 20.51 5.50 1.76
CA GLY A 125 21.12 4.18 1.75
C GLY A 125 21.25 3.61 0.33
N LYS A 126 21.48 2.31 0.26
CA LYS A 126 21.46 1.55 -1.00
C LYS A 126 20.24 0.63 -1.01
N PRO A 127 19.64 0.38 -2.18
CA PRO A 127 18.58 -0.58 -2.29
C PRO A 127 19.06 -1.97 -1.86
N PRO A 128 18.17 -2.78 -1.24
CA PRO A 128 18.48 -4.18 -0.95
C PRO A 128 18.81 -4.92 -2.24
N PRO A 129 19.73 -5.91 -2.18
CA PRO A 129 20.04 -6.71 -3.37
C PRO A 129 18.79 -7.51 -3.78
N LEU A 130 18.46 -7.44 -5.06
CA LEU A 130 17.42 -8.20 -5.72
C LEU A 130 17.99 -8.84 -6.97
N PRO A 131 17.63 -10.09 -7.31
CA PRO A 131 17.95 -10.65 -8.62
C PRO A 131 17.28 -9.83 -9.73
N PRO A 132 17.77 -9.89 -10.97
CA PRO A 132 17.08 -9.31 -12.11
C PRO A 132 15.62 -9.75 -12.17
N ILE A 133 14.73 -8.84 -12.62
CA ILE A 133 13.28 -9.08 -12.61
C ILE A 133 12.86 -10.37 -13.34
N GLU A 134 13.62 -10.76 -14.39
CA GLU A 134 13.40 -11.96 -15.18
C GLU A 134 13.68 -13.26 -14.41
N GLN A 135 14.46 -13.18 -13.33
CA GLN A 135 14.78 -14.28 -12.44
C GLN A 135 13.83 -14.37 -11.25
N CYS A 136 12.98 -13.34 -11.07
CA CYS A 136 12.01 -13.31 -10.01
C CYS A 136 10.77 -14.15 -10.35
N ALA A 137 10.22 -14.83 -9.34
CA ALA A 137 9.01 -15.62 -9.49
C ALA A 137 7.79 -14.71 -9.65
N GLY A 138 7.03 -14.85 -10.72
CA GLY A 138 5.75 -14.20 -10.86
C GLY A 138 4.81 -14.67 -9.74
N PHE A 139 4.35 -13.73 -8.91
CA PHE A 139 3.36 -14.04 -7.91
C PHE A 139 1.97 -14.01 -8.54
N VAL A 140 1.49 -15.19 -8.90
CA VAL A 140 0.09 -15.41 -9.22
C VAL A 140 -0.50 -16.08 -7.98
N MET A 141 -1.29 -15.34 -7.21
CA MET A 141 -2.14 -16.00 -6.22
C MET A 141 -2.91 -17.07 -6.97
N ARG A 142 -2.74 -18.35 -6.61
CA ARG A 142 -3.38 -19.47 -7.29
C ARG A 142 -4.88 -19.19 -7.37
N ALA A 143 -5.32 -18.78 -8.54
CA ALA A 143 -6.72 -18.63 -8.87
C ALA A 143 -7.34 -20.01 -9.10
N GLU A 144 -7.34 -20.87 -8.09
CA GLU A 144 -8.27 -22.02 -8.08
C GLU A 144 -9.72 -21.54 -7.88
N SER A 145 -9.91 -20.27 -7.57
CA SER A 145 -11.18 -19.58 -7.72
C SER A 145 -10.97 -18.30 -8.54
N ALA A 146 -11.83 -18.05 -9.51
CA ALA A 146 -11.94 -16.78 -10.23
C ALA A 146 -12.10 -15.56 -9.28
N ALA A 147 -12.32 -15.83 -8.00
CA ALA A 147 -12.47 -14.94 -6.89
C ALA A 147 -11.23 -14.08 -6.56
N PHE A 148 -10.00 -14.54 -6.86
CA PHE A 148 -8.78 -13.78 -6.65
C PHE A 148 -8.31 -12.98 -7.88
N ALA A 149 -9.10 -12.94 -8.95
CA ALA A 149 -8.76 -12.21 -10.16
C ALA A 149 -8.77 -10.68 -9.97
N GLY A 150 -9.39 -10.15 -8.92
CA GLY A 150 -9.48 -8.72 -8.64
C GLY A 150 -8.09 -8.05 -8.54
N TYR A 151 -7.59 -7.83 -7.33
CA TYR A 151 -6.31 -7.18 -7.07
C TYR A 151 -5.14 -7.84 -7.83
N ALA A 152 -5.03 -9.18 -7.76
CA ALA A 152 -3.96 -9.92 -8.42
C ALA A 152 -3.99 -9.80 -9.97
N GLY A 153 -5.16 -9.49 -10.54
CA GLY A 153 -5.32 -9.20 -11.97
C GLY A 153 -4.81 -7.83 -12.39
N GLN A 154 -4.65 -6.89 -11.45
CA GLN A 154 -4.27 -5.52 -11.72
C GLN A 154 -2.78 -5.25 -11.47
N VAL A 155 -2.12 -6.07 -10.64
CA VAL A 155 -0.72 -5.88 -10.26
C VAL A 155 0.19 -6.94 -10.86
N ASP A 156 1.44 -6.57 -11.17
CA ASP A 156 2.52 -7.50 -11.47
C ASP A 156 3.51 -7.51 -10.31
N LEU A 157 3.45 -8.60 -9.53
CA LEU A 157 4.40 -8.87 -8.46
C LEU A 157 5.40 -9.92 -8.92
N ARG A 158 6.69 -9.61 -8.82
CA ARG A 158 7.81 -10.48 -9.15
C ARG A 158 8.67 -10.66 -7.91
N LEU A 159 8.50 -11.77 -7.21
CA LEU A 159 9.13 -12.02 -5.92
C LEU A 159 10.50 -12.69 -6.06
N ASP A 160 11.43 -12.28 -5.18
CA ASP A 160 12.74 -12.91 -5.06
C ASP A 160 12.57 -14.38 -4.64
N PRO A 161 13.04 -15.36 -5.44
CA PRO A 161 12.93 -16.78 -5.12
C PRO A 161 13.47 -17.16 -3.74
N ALA A 162 14.48 -16.42 -3.23
CA ALA A 162 15.05 -16.65 -1.91
C ALA A 162 14.05 -16.39 -0.75
N THR A 163 12.97 -15.63 -1.01
CA THR A 163 11.94 -15.29 -0.01
C THR A 163 10.58 -15.93 -0.28
N THR A 164 10.47 -16.82 -1.27
CA THR A 164 9.18 -17.39 -1.75
C THR A 164 8.98 -18.87 -1.46
N GLY A 165 9.87 -19.52 -0.71
CA GLY A 165 9.75 -20.95 -0.39
C GLY A 165 8.39 -21.34 0.20
N TRP A 166 7.73 -20.42 0.91
CA TRP A 166 6.38 -20.63 1.46
C TRP A 166 5.31 -20.94 0.38
N LEU A 167 5.50 -20.51 -0.87
CA LEU A 167 4.62 -20.86 -2.00
C LEU A 167 4.61 -22.36 -2.30
N HIS A 168 5.64 -23.07 -1.88
CA HIS A 168 5.84 -24.50 -2.10
C HIS A 168 5.82 -25.30 -0.80
N GLY A 169 5.42 -24.66 0.33
CA GLY A 169 5.39 -25.30 1.65
C GLY A 169 6.75 -25.37 2.36
N GLU A 170 7.76 -24.68 1.86
CA GLU A 170 9.12 -24.63 2.40
C GLU A 170 9.49 -23.20 2.82
N PRO A 171 8.87 -22.64 3.89
CA PRO A 171 9.15 -21.29 4.34
C PRO A 171 10.62 -21.13 4.72
N ALA A 172 11.21 -19.98 4.40
CA ALA A 172 12.64 -19.70 4.60
C ALA A 172 13.05 -19.58 6.09
N GLY A 173 12.08 -19.52 7.01
CA GLY A 173 12.32 -19.33 8.45
C GLY A 173 12.66 -17.89 8.85
N LEU A 174 12.53 -16.94 7.92
CA LEU A 174 12.75 -15.52 8.16
C LEU A 174 11.51 -14.71 7.72
N PRO A 175 11.08 -13.72 8.51
CA PRO A 175 9.97 -12.85 8.17
C PRO A 175 10.42 -11.74 7.22
N GLU A 176 10.81 -12.13 6.01
CA GLU A 176 11.29 -11.23 4.96
C GLU A 176 10.64 -11.55 3.62
N MET A 177 10.37 -10.51 2.83
CA MET A 177 9.91 -10.65 1.47
C MET A 177 10.46 -9.53 0.59
N ARG A 178 10.84 -9.85 -0.64
CA ARG A 178 11.41 -8.88 -1.56
C ARG A 178 10.90 -9.13 -2.96
N GLY A 179 10.78 -8.07 -3.75
CA GLY A 179 10.38 -8.21 -5.13
C GLY A 179 10.22 -6.89 -5.87
N TYR A 180 9.75 -7.01 -7.08
CA TYR A 180 9.35 -5.89 -7.93
C TYR A 180 7.83 -5.79 -7.94
N PHE A 181 7.37 -4.55 -8.03
CA PHE A 181 5.97 -4.20 -8.10
C PHE A 181 5.71 -3.20 -9.22
N SER A 182 4.70 -3.45 -10.02
CA SER A 182 4.11 -2.51 -10.96
C SER A 182 2.62 -2.81 -11.14
N LEU A 183 1.88 -1.92 -11.77
CA LEU A 183 0.59 -2.28 -12.33
C LEU A 183 0.79 -3.07 -13.62
N ARG A 184 -0.19 -3.91 -14.00
CA ARG A 184 -0.17 -4.58 -15.30
C ARG A 184 -0.44 -3.62 -16.45
N GLU A 185 -1.20 -2.56 -16.20
CA GLU A 185 -1.35 -1.45 -17.12
C GLU A 185 -0.11 -0.57 -17.11
N ASP A 186 0.20 0.03 -18.25
CA ASP A 186 1.31 0.97 -18.40
C ASP A 186 0.99 2.27 -17.64
N ARG A 187 1.57 2.40 -16.45
CA ARG A 187 1.42 3.54 -15.56
C ARG A 187 2.65 3.72 -14.69
N ASP A 188 3.28 4.87 -14.84
CA ASP A 188 4.40 5.25 -13.99
C ASP A 188 3.98 5.46 -12.53
N PRO A 189 4.87 5.16 -11.56
CA PRO A 189 4.57 5.36 -10.17
C PRO A 189 4.48 6.85 -9.81
N ASP A 190 3.56 7.14 -8.89
CA ASP A 190 3.34 8.44 -8.27
C ASP A 190 3.00 8.28 -6.78
N ALA A 191 2.61 9.36 -6.11
CA ALA A 191 2.22 9.32 -4.69
C ALA A 191 1.08 8.33 -4.41
N TYR A 192 0.14 8.18 -5.33
CA TYR A 192 -1.00 7.28 -5.16
C TYR A 192 -0.58 5.82 -5.30
N LEU A 193 0.30 5.53 -6.27
CA LEU A 193 0.84 4.18 -6.43
C LEU A 193 1.82 3.82 -5.31
N LEU A 194 2.53 4.79 -4.72
CA LEU A 194 3.35 4.55 -3.53
C LEU A 194 2.49 4.16 -2.31
N ALA A 195 1.30 4.76 -2.13
CA ALA A 195 0.36 4.35 -1.08
C ALA A 195 -0.09 2.88 -1.24
N LEU A 196 -0.22 2.40 -2.49
CA LEU A 196 -0.48 0.98 -2.77
C LEU A 196 0.78 0.13 -2.55
N ALA A 197 1.94 0.59 -3.02
CA ALA A 197 3.20 -0.17 -3.00
C ALA A 197 3.67 -0.52 -1.59
N VAL A 198 3.45 0.35 -0.61
CA VAL A 198 3.85 0.11 0.79
C VAL A 198 3.01 -0.98 1.49
N ASP A 199 1.93 -1.45 0.86
CA ASP A 199 1.01 -2.50 1.34
C ASP A 199 0.82 -3.60 0.27
N ALA A 200 1.74 -3.69 -0.70
CA ALA A 200 1.54 -4.53 -1.88
C ALA A 200 2.05 -5.97 -1.74
N LEU A 201 3.09 -6.19 -0.94
CA LEU A 201 3.67 -7.53 -0.79
C LEU A 201 2.83 -8.40 0.16
N PRO A 202 2.86 -9.72 -0.02
CA PRO A 202 2.27 -10.64 0.95
C PRO A 202 2.90 -10.49 2.34
N PRO A 203 2.14 -10.78 3.42
CA PRO A 203 2.62 -10.62 4.79
C PRO A 203 3.91 -11.42 5.07
N VAL A 204 4.89 -10.79 5.71
CA VAL A 204 6.21 -11.41 5.99
C VAL A 204 6.13 -12.67 6.87
N VAL A 205 5.06 -12.83 7.64
CA VAL A 205 4.85 -14.04 8.47
C VAL A 205 4.74 -15.32 7.64
N LEU A 206 4.39 -15.23 6.35
CA LEU A 206 4.41 -16.38 5.44
C LEU A 206 5.81 -17.00 5.31
N GLY A 207 6.86 -16.20 5.49
CA GLY A 207 8.24 -16.71 5.56
C GLY A 207 8.52 -17.58 6.78
N LEU A 208 7.67 -17.56 7.81
CA LEU A 208 7.78 -18.37 9.03
C LEU A 208 6.90 -19.63 9.01
N GLY A 209 5.85 -19.66 8.17
CA GLY A 209 4.94 -20.80 8.12
C GLY A 209 3.65 -20.52 7.35
N PRO A 210 2.75 -21.51 7.28
CA PRO A 210 1.48 -21.40 6.57
C PRO A 210 0.47 -20.65 7.43
N PHE A 211 0.42 -19.33 7.30
CA PHE A 211 -0.57 -18.48 7.95
C PHE A 211 -1.63 -18.02 6.95
N GLY A 212 -2.84 -17.80 7.43
CA GLY A 212 -3.95 -17.30 6.63
C GLY A 212 -3.91 -15.78 6.47
N TRP A 213 -5.07 -15.22 6.12
CA TRP A 213 -5.23 -13.78 5.98
C TRP A 213 -4.81 -13.02 7.25
N SER A 214 -3.88 -12.08 7.08
CA SER A 214 -3.24 -11.34 8.16
C SER A 214 -3.59 -9.85 8.03
N PRO A 215 -4.68 -9.39 8.67
CA PRO A 215 -5.14 -8.02 8.53
C PRO A 215 -4.20 -7.02 9.19
N THR A 216 -3.86 -5.97 8.46
CA THR A 216 -3.20 -4.79 8.99
C THR A 216 -4.16 -4.02 9.91
N VAL A 217 -3.67 -3.58 11.04
CA VAL A 217 -4.43 -2.76 12.02
C VAL A 217 -4.04 -1.30 11.92
N GLU A 218 -2.74 -1.03 11.82
CA GLU A 218 -2.19 0.31 11.62
C GLU A 218 -1.00 0.24 10.67
N LEU A 219 -0.88 1.23 9.79
CA LEU A 219 0.23 1.42 8.89
C LEU A 219 0.59 2.90 8.82
N THR A 220 1.85 3.20 9.13
CA THR A 220 2.43 4.53 8.90
C THR A 220 3.42 4.46 7.75
N TRP A 221 3.31 5.40 6.79
CA TRP A 221 4.26 5.49 5.70
C TRP A 221 4.71 6.92 5.40
N HIS A 222 5.86 7.05 4.77
CA HIS A 222 6.48 8.31 4.40
C HIS A 222 6.86 8.29 2.93
N MET A 223 6.41 9.28 2.17
CA MET A 223 6.98 9.57 0.85
C MET A 223 8.32 10.26 1.02
N ARG A 224 9.37 9.75 0.36
CA ARG A 224 10.75 10.23 0.50
C ARG A 224 11.25 11.00 -0.71
N ALA A 225 10.75 10.63 -1.90
CA ALA A 225 11.04 11.29 -3.17
C ALA A 225 9.91 11.05 -4.17
N VAL A 226 9.82 11.88 -5.19
CA VAL A 226 8.98 11.62 -6.35
C VAL A 226 9.62 10.50 -7.17
N PRO A 227 8.93 9.37 -7.40
CA PRO A 227 9.54 8.20 -8.05
C PRO A 227 9.87 8.46 -9.52
N ALA A 228 10.93 7.80 -10.01
CA ALA A 228 11.20 7.67 -11.44
C ALA A 228 10.24 6.65 -12.08
N ALA A 229 10.09 6.72 -13.40
CA ALA A 229 9.33 5.77 -14.20
C ALA A 229 9.86 4.34 -14.08
N GLY A 230 8.98 3.35 -14.25
CA GLY A 230 9.28 1.93 -14.23
C GLY A 230 8.92 1.20 -12.93
N PRO A 231 9.23 -0.11 -12.83
CA PRO A 231 8.85 -0.92 -11.69
C PRO A 231 9.54 -0.48 -10.40
N LEU A 232 8.80 -0.56 -9.31
CA LEU A 232 9.31 -0.33 -7.95
C LEU A 232 9.95 -1.61 -7.41
N ARG A 233 11.02 -1.46 -6.61
CA ARG A 233 11.61 -2.54 -5.82
C ARG A 233 11.17 -2.38 -4.38
N ILE A 234 10.64 -3.44 -3.81
CA ILE A 234 10.12 -3.45 -2.45
C ILE A 234 10.86 -4.51 -1.64
N ALA A 235 11.25 -4.15 -0.44
CA ALA A 235 11.74 -5.10 0.56
C ALA A 235 10.97 -4.88 1.84
N THR A 236 10.39 -5.97 2.37
CA THR A 236 9.69 -6.00 3.65
C THR A 236 10.38 -6.93 4.63
N ARG A 237 10.32 -6.59 5.92
CA ARG A 237 10.83 -7.42 7.00
C ARG A 237 10.05 -7.21 8.29
N GLY A 238 9.85 -8.29 9.03
CA GLY A 238 9.38 -8.25 10.41
C GLY A 238 10.54 -8.23 11.40
N ARG A 239 10.35 -7.57 12.53
CA ARG A 239 11.29 -7.54 13.64
C ARG A 239 10.83 -8.37 14.80
N HIS A 240 9.52 -8.48 14.97
CA HIS A 240 8.93 -9.14 16.12
C HIS A 240 7.60 -9.81 15.75
N VAL A 241 7.50 -11.09 16.07
CA VAL A 241 6.25 -11.87 15.93
C VAL A 241 5.97 -12.53 17.27
N SER A 242 4.90 -12.13 17.94
CA SER A 242 4.54 -12.69 19.26
C SER A 242 3.08 -12.44 19.61
N GLY A 243 2.44 -13.34 20.36
CA GLY A 243 1.08 -13.16 20.87
C GLY A 243 0.01 -12.98 19.78
N GLY A 244 0.27 -13.46 18.57
CA GLY A 244 -0.62 -13.30 17.43
C GLY A 244 -0.53 -11.91 16.77
N TRP A 245 0.53 -11.15 17.03
CA TRP A 245 0.85 -9.88 16.39
C TRP A 245 2.21 -9.96 15.69
N PHE A 246 2.38 -9.17 14.64
CA PHE A 246 3.67 -8.95 14.01
C PHE A 246 3.76 -7.50 13.52
N ASP A 247 4.99 -7.02 13.43
CA ASP A 247 5.30 -5.79 12.72
C ASP A 247 5.88 -6.11 11.34
N GLU A 248 5.75 -5.17 10.43
CA GLU A 248 6.37 -5.22 9.12
C GLU A 248 6.87 -3.84 8.74
N GLU A 249 8.15 -3.75 8.36
CA GLU A 249 8.77 -2.56 7.78
C GLU A 249 8.91 -2.77 6.29
N ALA A 250 8.60 -1.74 5.49
CA ALA A 250 8.84 -1.76 4.05
C ALA A 250 9.73 -0.61 3.59
N GLU A 251 10.60 -0.90 2.64
CA GLU A 251 11.34 0.08 1.85
C GLU A 251 10.95 -0.07 0.39
N VAL A 252 10.61 1.06 -0.25
CA VAL A 252 10.24 1.13 -1.66
C VAL A 252 11.26 1.98 -2.39
N TRP A 253 11.89 1.40 -3.40
CA TRP A 253 12.94 1.99 -4.22
C TRP A 253 12.51 2.07 -5.67
N ASP A 254 12.83 3.16 -6.35
CA ASP A 254 12.52 3.33 -7.76
C ASP A 254 13.59 2.72 -8.69
N SER A 255 13.38 2.83 -9.99
CA SER A 255 14.28 2.36 -11.04
C SER A 255 15.64 3.08 -11.05
N ALA A 256 15.74 4.27 -10.45
CA ALA A 256 16.94 5.06 -10.33
C ALA A 256 17.69 4.87 -9.00
N ASP A 257 17.43 3.77 -8.26
CA ASP A 257 18.04 3.45 -6.98
C ASP A 257 17.76 4.47 -5.87
N ARG A 258 16.66 5.20 -5.95
CA ARG A 258 16.26 6.15 -4.92
C ARG A 258 15.22 5.55 -3.99
N LEU A 259 15.40 5.77 -2.69
CA LEU A 259 14.37 5.45 -1.71
C LEU A 259 13.21 6.43 -1.88
N VAL A 260 12.04 5.93 -2.31
CA VAL A 260 10.87 6.76 -2.62
C VAL A 260 9.76 6.65 -1.58
N ALA A 261 9.68 5.52 -0.86
CA ALA A 261 8.78 5.40 0.28
C ALA A 261 9.33 4.42 1.33
N GLN A 262 8.84 4.58 2.55
CA GLN A 262 9.08 3.68 3.68
C GLN A 262 7.79 3.52 4.47
N SER A 263 7.53 2.33 5.00
CA SER A 263 6.40 2.12 5.91
C SER A 263 6.79 1.24 7.10
N ARG A 264 5.95 1.31 8.11
CA ARG A 264 5.88 0.35 9.20
C ARG A 264 4.43 0.10 9.53
N GLN A 265 4.08 -1.19 9.74
CA GLN A 265 2.74 -1.59 10.13
C GLN A 265 2.77 -2.53 11.32
N ILE A 266 1.63 -2.60 12.00
CA ILE A 266 1.28 -3.64 12.95
C ILE A 266 0.08 -4.42 12.42
N ALA A 267 0.18 -5.74 12.43
CA ALA A 267 -0.84 -6.61 11.89
C ALA A 267 -1.10 -7.83 12.79
N ARG A 268 -2.24 -8.48 12.58
CA ARG A 268 -2.59 -9.74 13.24
C ARG A 268 -2.10 -10.91 12.41
N VAL A 269 -1.49 -11.89 13.06
CA VAL A 269 -1.19 -13.17 12.42
C VAL A 269 -2.50 -13.88 12.11
N GLY A 270 -2.71 -14.23 10.86
CA GLY A 270 -3.85 -15.03 10.43
C GLY A 270 -3.83 -16.40 11.07
N ARG A 271 -5.00 -16.98 11.32
CA ARG A 271 -5.06 -18.37 11.77
C ARG A 271 -4.55 -19.25 10.62
N GLY A 272 -3.69 -20.21 10.93
CA GLY A 272 -3.30 -21.25 9.98
C GLY A 272 -4.54 -22.01 9.49
N ALA A 273 -4.47 -22.48 8.24
CA ALA A 273 -5.50 -23.33 7.66
C ALA A 273 -5.50 -24.71 8.33
#